data_d04ddde9d5765fc909fd82044bbf804a
#
_entry.id   d04ddde9d5765fc909fd82044bbf804a
#
_cell.length_a   1.000
_cell.length_b   1.000
_cell.length_c   1.000
_cell.angle_alpha   90.00
_cell.angle_beta   90.00
_cell.angle_gamma   90.00
#
_symmetry.space_group_name_H-M   'P 1'
#
loop_
_entity.id
_entity.type
_entity.pdbx_description
1 polymer ?
#
loop_
_entity_poly.entity_id
_entity_poly.type
_entity_poly.pdbx_seq_one_letter_code
_entity_poly.pdbx_strand_id
1 'polypeptide(L)'
;MTVIELITCIRQHKKATLVIFVLALIVGKIVSVSIGMHGVGTFDGEKNDILRRRNYLIGKLVTTPQIVMEEMPGGMSAQFQGEWAMYSCSMFAAALTNIAKIYPRQKEVSLGYVDKLIGIVMSSEIREYDRKRWWGEDALESLDGDHSHVSYLSILAWMMGEYKELGGDNKYDDLYGKICCTLNRRMLDAEALNLPTYPNEPIYVPDMLVAVVALSHYAELNDGRYQDTVNRWIEKAKTDWLDAKTGLLVSFLDNTGAQQIGDMPVKGSYSA
;
A
#
# COMPACT_ATOMS: atom_id res chain seq x y z
N MET A 1 -11.67 -38.34 36.46
CA MET A 1 -12.16 -38.87 35.15
C MET A 1 -10.94 -39.13 34.29
N THR A 2 -10.69 -40.39 33.98
CA THR A 2 -9.57 -40.75 33.11
C THR A 2 -9.91 -40.44 31.64
N VAL A 3 -8.90 -40.36 30.78
CA VAL A 3 -9.09 -40.13 29.34
C VAL A 3 -10.00 -41.18 28.70
N ILE A 4 -9.90 -42.44 29.20
CA ILE A 4 -10.71 -43.57 28.73
C ILE A 4 -12.19 -43.39 29.11
N GLU A 5 -12.49 -42.94 30.31
CA GLU A 5 -13.86 -42.64 30.76
C GLU A 5 -14.47 -41.47 29.96
N LEU A 6 -13.67 -40.46 29.61
CA LEU A 6 -14.10 -39.34 28.77
C LEU A 6 -14.45 -39.80 27.35
N ILE A 7 -13.60 -40.63 26.73
CA ILE A 7 -13.83 -41.20 25.41
C ILE A 7 -15.09 -42.07 25.39
N THR A 8 -15.32 -42.84 26.41
CA THR A 8 -16.51 -43.73 26.55
C THR A 8 -17.78 -42.88 26.70
N CYS A 9 -17.75 -41.84 27.52
CA CYS A 9 -18.85 -40.91 27.70
C CYS A 9 -19.21 -40.17 26.35
N ILE A 10 -18.19 -39.70 25.61
CA ILE A 10 -18.38 -39.09 24.28
C ILE A 10 -19.04 -40.06 23.29
N ARG A 11 -18.63 -41.35 23.31
CA ARG A 11 -19.21 -42.38 22.43
C ARG A 11 -20.68 -42.66 22.74
N GLN A 12 -21.05 -42.73 24.04
CA GLN A 12 -22.42 -42.98 24.48
C GLN A 12 -23.38 -41.83 24.19
N HIS A 13 -22.88 -40.59 24.25
CA HIS A 13 -23.70 -39.39 24.12
C HIS A 13 -23.34 -38.52 22.89
N LYS A 14 -23.01 -39.14 21.75
CA LYS A 14 -22.53 -38.47 20.52
C LYS A 14 -23.35 -37.24 20.12
N LYS A 15 -24.70 -37.32 20.17
CA LYS A 15 -25.58 -36.19 19.80
C LYS A 15 -25.44 -35.04 20.79
N ALA A 16 -25.44 -35.30 22.08
CA ALA A 16 -25.28 -34.30 23.14
C ALA A 16 -23.88 -33.66 23.06
N THR A 17 -22.84 -34.45 22.87
CA THR A 17 -21.47 -33.97 22.72
C THR A 17 -21.33 -33.08 21.51
N LEU A 18 -21.92 -33.43 20.38
CA LEU A 18 -21.92 -32.56 19.16
C LEU A 18 -22.63 -31.24 19.43
N VAL A 19 -23.79 -31.27 20.09
CA VAL A 19 -24.53 -30.02 20.41
C VAL A 19 -23.71 -29.15 21.35
N ILE A 20 -23.12 -29.70 22.39
CA ILE A 20 -22.25 -28.96 23.31
C ILE A 20 -21.04 -28.36 22.59
N PHE A 21 -20.41 -29.11 21.69
CA PHE A 21 -19.28 -28.63 20.90
C PHE A 21 -19.70 -27.46 19.99
N VAL A 22 -20.81 -27.59 19.28
CA VAL A 22 -21.34 -26.50 18.42
C VAL A 22 -21.70 -25.27 19.24
N LEU A 23 -22.34 -25.45 20.40
CA LEU A 23 -22.63 -24.33 21.31
C LEU A 23 -21.36 -23.65 21.82
N ALA A 24 -20.33 -24.44 22.18
CA ALA A 24 -19.05 -23.88 22.60
C ALA A 24 -18.37 -23.06 21.49
N LEU A 25 -18.45 -23.51 20.23
CA LEU A 25 -17.94 -22.73 19.07
C LEU A 25 -18.73 -21.44 18.86
N ILE A 26 -20.05 -21.50 18.98
CA ILE A 26 -20.93 -20.31 18.85
C ILE A 26 -20.59 -19.30 19.96
N VAL A 27 -20.55 -19.75 21.22
CA VAL A 27 -20.21 -18.90 22.37
C VAL A 27 -18.78 -18.34 22.21
N GLY A 28 -17.82 -19.16 21.82
CA GLY A 28 -16.45 -18.72 21.55
C GLY A 28 -16.39 -17.63 20.47
N LYS A 29 -17.18 -17.80 19.41
CA LYS A 29 -17.28 -16.79 18.34
C LYS A 29 -17.93 -15.49 18.82
N ILE A 30 -19.04 -15.59 19.58
CA ILE A 30 -19.72 -14.42 20.17
C ILE A 30 -18.77 -13.67 21.10
N VAL A 31 -18.09 -14.36 22.00
CA VAL A 31 -17.12 -13.76 22.92
C VAL A 31 -15.97 -13.10 22.17
N SER A 32 -15.41 -13.78 21.16
CA SER A 32 -14.34 -13.23 20.33
C SER A 32 -14.77 -11.94 19.61
N VAL A 33 -15.97 -11.94 19.02
CA VAL A 33 -16.53 -10.75 18.36
C VAL A 33 -16.80 -9.64 19.38
N SER A 34 -17.38 -9.98 20.53
CA SER A 34 -17.66 -8.99 21.58
C SER A 34 -16.39 -8.34 22.14
N ILE A 35 -15.33 -9.14 22.35
CA ILE A 35 -14.03 -8.60 22.79
C ILE A 35 -13.42 -7.73 21.67
N GLY A 36 -13.51 -8.17 20.41
CA GLY A 36 -13.01 -7.41 19.26
C GLY A 36 -13.74 -6.09 19.02
N MET A 37 -15.03 -6.03 19.40
CA MET A 37 -15.88 -4.83 19.26
C MET A 37 -15.94 -3.97 20.53
N HIS A 38 -15.25 -4.33 21.60
CA HIS A 38 -15.25 -3.56 22.82
C HIS A 38 -14.70 -2.14 22.59
N GLY A 39 -15.53 -1.15 22.80
CA GLY A 39 -15.19 0.26 22.54
C GLY A 39 -15.37 0.73 21.10
N VAL A 40 -15.75 -0.15 20.16
CA VAL A 40 -16.13 0.24 18.81
C VAL A 40 -17.42 1.08 18.88
N GLY A 41 -17.42 2.22 18.17
CA GLY A 41 -18.53 3.18 18.22
C GLY A 41 -18.40 4.23 19.34
N THR A 42 -17.33 4.18 20.14
CA THR A 42 -16.95 5.27 21.04
C THR A 42 -15.63 5.89 20.56
N PHE A 43 -15.52 7.22 20.58
CA PHE A 43 -14.31 7.91 20.12
C PHE A 43 -13.04 7.43 20.84
N ASP A 44 -13.09 7.25 22.15
CA ASP A 44 -11.93 6.77 22.93
C ASP A 44 -11.61 5.29 22.67
N GLY A 45 -12.64 4.47 22.47
CA GLY A 45 -12.46 3.05 22.13
C GLY A 45 -11.82 2.86 20.76
N GLU A 46 -12.27 3.58 19.75
CA GLU A 46 -11.70 3.57 18.40
C GLU A 46 -10.27 4.08 18.39
N LYS A 47 -10.00 5.19 19.09
CA LYS A 47 -8.66 5.73 19.26
C LYS A 47 -7.70 4.72 19.85
N ASN A 48 -8.09 4.04 20.93
CA ASN A 48 -7.25 3.06 21.59
C ASN A 48 -6.96 1.86 20.68
N ASP A 49 -7.93 1.42 19.88
CA ASP A 49 -7.74 0.34 18.91
C ASP A 49 -6.78 0.76 17.80
N ILE A 50 -6.98 1.94 17.21
CA ILE A 50 -6.10 2.52 16.18
C ILE A 50 -4.65 2.61 16.70
N LEU A 51 -4.45 3.13 17.91
CA LEU A 51 -3.11 3.29 18.48
C LEU A 51 -2.47 1.95 18.83
N ARG A 52 -3.23 0.91 19.22
CA ARG A 52 -2.69 -0.45 19.41
C ARG A 52 -2.24 -1.06 18.08
N ARG A 53 -3.04 -0.96 17.02
CA ARG A 53 -2.68 -1.43 15.68
C ARG A 53 -1.45 -0.70 15.16
N ARG A 54 -1.39 0.62 15.31
CA ARG A 54 -0.21 1.41 14.98
C ARG A 54 1.03 0.89 15.71
N ASN A 55 0.96 0.68 17.02
CA ASN A 55 2.10 0.21 17.81
C ASN A 55 2.56 -1.20 17.38
N TYR A 56 1.64 -2.07 17.03
CA TYR A 56 1.97 -3.37 16.44
C TYR A 56 2.73 -3.22 15.12
N LEU A 57 2.25 -2.37 14.20
CA LEU A 57 2.89 -2.14 12.91
C LEU A 57 4.24 -1.42 13.05
N ILE A 58 4.40 -0.54 14.03
CA ILE A 58 5.72 0.06 14.35
C ILE A 58 6.73 -1.05 14.67
N GLY A 59 6.37 -2.00 15.53
CA GLY A 59 7.24 -3.11 15.88
C GLY A 59 7.58 -4.06 14.73
N LYS A 60 6.78 -4.06 13.66
CA LYS A 60 7.00 -4.90 12.46
C LYS A 60 7.71 -4.17 11.32
N LEU A 61 7.38 -2.92 11.07
CA LEU A 61 7.79 -2.18 9.88
C LEU A 61 8.88 -1.12 10.16
N VAL A 62 8.92 -0.56 11.36
CA VAL A 62 9.92 0.49 11.70
C VAL A 62 11.13 -0.17 12.35
N THR A 63 11.80 -1.03 11.60
CA THR A 63 12.94 -1.84 12.02
C THR A 63 14.12 -1.66 11.05
N THR A 64 14.64 -2.76 10.50
CA THR A 64 15.64 -2.72 9.42
C THR A 64 15.03 -3.26 8.13
N PRO A 65 15.57 -2.89 6.96
CA PRO A 65 15.08 -3.41 5.68
C PRO A 65 14.99 -4.94 5.65
N GLN A 66 15.99 -5.63 6.19
CA GLN A 66 16.06 -7.10 6.22
C GLN A 66 14.91 -7.69 7.04
N ILE A 67 14.67 -7.16 8.24
CA ILE A 67 13.57 -7.63 9.12
C ILE A 67 12.21 -7.37 8.45
N VAL A 68 12.03 -6.20 7.84
CA VAL A 68 10.78 -5.90 7.12
C VAL A 68 10.55 -6.90 5.98
N MET A 69 11.58 -7.23 5.21
CA MET A 69 11.48 -8.24 4.14
C MET A 69 11.16 -9.64 4.67
N GLU A 70 11.77 -10.05 5.78
CA GLU A 70 11.51 -11.36 6.42
C GLU A 70 10.06 -11.50 6.91
N GLU A 71 9.41 -10.42 7.31
CA GLU A 71 8.00 -10.41 7.71
C GLU A 71 7.03 -10.54 6.51
N MET A 72 7.51 -10.36 5.27
CA MET A 72 6.69 -10.45 4.08
C MET A 72 6.51 -11.91 3.62
N PRO A 73 5.37 -12.24 2.97
CA PRO A 73 5.12 -13.58 2.47
C PRO A 73 6.22 -14.05 1.51
N GLY A 74 6.97 -15.09 1.88
CA GLY A 74 8.06 -15.66 1.07
C GLY A 74 7.62 -16.66 -0.01
N GLY A 75 6.34 -17.05 -0.04
CA GLY A 75 5.84 -18.13 -0.89
C GLY A 75 5.82 -17.85 -2.40
N MET A 76 5.95 -16.58 -2.81
CA MET A 76 5.91 -16.19 -4.24
C MET A 76 7.28 -15.87 -4.85
N SER A 77 8.32 -15.85 -4.11
CA SER A 77 9.74 -15.61 -4.38
C SER A 77 10.30 -14.40 -3.61
N ALA A 78 11.61 -14.39 -3.38
CA ALA A 78 12.30 -13.26 -2.71
C ALA A 78 12.14 -11.91 -3.46
N GLN A 79 11.85 -11.94 -4.75
CA GLN A 79 11.59 -10.75 -5.55
C GLN A 79 10.36 -9.98 -5.05
N PHE A 80 9.27 -10.69 -4.74
CA PHE A 80 8.06 -10.04 -4.24
C PHE A 80 8.19 -9.55 -2.79
N GLN A 81 9.13 -10.06 -2.01
CA GLN A 81 9.32 -9.60 -0.63
C GLN A 81 9.70 -8.12 -0.55
N GLY A 82 10.61 -7.66 -1.41
CA GLY A 82 10.99 -6.24 -1.48
C GLY A 82 9.81 -5.34 -1.90
N GLU A 83 9.06 -5.76 -2.91
CA GLU A 83 7.86 -5.06 -3.38
C GLU A 83 6.78 -4.98 -2.27
N TRP A 84 6.45 -6.11 -1.63
CA TRP A 84 5.49 -6.12 -0.52
C TRP A 84 5.97 -5.33 0.70
N ALA A 85 7.26 -5.34 0.99
CA ALA A 85 7.86 -4.53 2.05
C ALA A 85 7.67 -3.03 1.76
N MET A 86 7.94 -2.59 0.54
CA MET A 86 7.71 -1.22 0.09
C MET A 86 6.23 -0.82 0.22
N TYR A 87 5.29 -1.63 -0.31
CA TYR A 87 3.86 -1.36 -0.17
C TYR A 87 3.42 -1.28 1.29
N SER A 88 3.89 -2.20 2.13
CA SER A 88 3.56 -2.20 3.56
C SER A 88 4.05 -0.94 4.26
N CYS A 89 5.27 -0.50 3.95
CA CYS A 89 5.83 0.74 4.49
C CYS A 89 5.05 1.97 4.03
N SER A 90 4.68 2.04 2.75
CA SER A 90 3.96 3.20 2.20
C SER A 90 2.54 3.32 2.74
N MET A 91 1.80 2.22 2.78
CA MET A 91 0.46 2.19 3.37
C MET A 91 0.49 2.56 4.86
N PHE A 92 1.53 2.15 5.56
CA PHE A 92 1.69 2.53 6.96
C PHE A 92 2.07 4.00 7.12
N ALA A 93 2.87 4.58 6.22
CA ALA A 93 3.17 6.01 6.20
C ALA A 93 1.88 6.83 6.02
N ALA A 94 1.04 6.49 5.05
CA ALA A 94 -0.26 7.14 4.85
C ALA A 94 -1.19 6.98 6.06
N ALA A 95 -1.22 5.80 6.68
CA ALA A 95 -1.98 5.59 7.92
C ALA A 95 -1.49 6.47 9.07
N LEU A 96 -0.18 6.67 9.21
CA LEU A 96 0.41 7.56 10.22
C LEU A 96 0.03 9.01 9.98
N THR A 97 0.00 9.47 8.73
CA THR A 97 -0.47 10.80 8.34
C THR A 97 -1.94 10.99 8.70
N ASN A 98 -2.79 10.02 8.37
CA ASN A 98 -4.21 10.06 8.73
C ASN A 98 -4.42 10.06 10.25
N ILE A 99 -3.65 9.27 11.01
CA ILE A 99 -3.67 9.30 12.48
C ILE A 99 -3.31 10.69 13.01
N ALA A 100 -2.32 11.35 12.42
CA ALA A 100 -1.90 12.69 12.81
C ALA A 100 -2.97 13.76 12.49
N LYS A 101 -3.69 13.63 11.37
CA LYS A 101 -4.83 14.50 11.03
C LYS A 101 -5.97 14.37 12.04
N ILE A 102 -6.33 13.15 12.41
CA ILE A 102 -7.43 12.88 13.36
C ILE A 102 -7.00 13.19 14.80
N TYR A 103 -5.75 12.89 15.15
CA TYR A 103 -5.18 13.07 16.49
C TYR A 103 -3.92 13.95 16.43
N PRO A 104 -4.02 15.29 16.39
CA PRO A 104 -2.89 16.20 16.16
C PRO A 104 -1.72 16.03 17.12
N ARG A 105 -1.95 15.52 18.34
CA ARG A 105 -0.88 15.20 19.31
C ARG A 105 0.03 14.05 18.85
N GLN A 106 -0.38 13.30 17.83
CA GLN A 106 0.43 12.22 17.26
C GLN A 106 1.33 12.68 16.11
N LYS A 107 1.24 13.95 15.69
CA LYS A 107 1.91 14.49 14.50
C LYS A 107 3.43 14.31 14.52
N GLU A 108 4.08 14.76 15.56
CA GLU A 108 5.55 14.69 15.71
C GLU A 108 6.06 13.24 15.71
N VAL A 109 5.37 12.38 16.45
CA VAL A 109 5.72 10.95 16.51
C VAL A 109 5.49 10.27 15.16
N SER A 110 4.39 10.59 14.47
CA SER A 110 4.09 10.08 13.13
C SER A 110 5.15 10.51 12.12
N LEU A 111 5.54 11.79 12.14
CA LEU A 111 6.60 12.33 11.28
C LEU A 111 7.92 11.54 11.43
N GLY A 112 8.35 11.27 12.67
CA GLY A 112 9.57 10.50 12.94
C GLY A 112 9.49 9.05 12.45
N TYR A 113 8.31 8.44 12.43
CA TYR A 113 8.12 7.11 11.86
C TYR A 113 8.08 7.13 10.33
N VAL A 114 7.42 8.11 9.71
CA VAL A 114 7.41 8.27 8.25
C VAL A 114 8.83 8.49 7.73
N ASP A 115 9.64 9.31 8.39
CA ASP A 115 11.07 9.51 8.05
C ASP A 115 11.85 8.18 8.03
N LYS A 116 11.66 7.35 9.06
CA LYS A 116 12.31 6.02 9.13
C LYS A 116 11.82 5.08 8.02
N LEU A 117 10.52 5.06 7.73
CA LEU A 117 9.94 4.22 6.66
C LEU A 117 10.47 4.64 5.29
N ILE A 118 10.62 5.94 5.02
CA ILE A 118 11.27 6.44 3.80
C ILE A 118 12.71 5.92 3.71
N GLY A 119 13.48 6.00 4.80
CA GLY A 119 14.84 5.46 4.85
C GLY A 119 14.91 3.96 4.56
N ILE A 120 13.95 3.18 5.07
CA ILE A 120 13.84 1.74 4.79
C ILE A 120 13.55 1.50 3.30
N VAL A 121 12.58 2.19 2.73
CA VAL A 121 12.21 2.05 1.31
C VAL A 121 13.34 2.50 0.39
N MET A 122 14.13 3.50 0.78
CA MET A 122 15.31 3.95 0.04
C MET A 122 16.52 3.02 0.15
N SER A 123 16.48 1.99 0.97
CA SER A 123 17.61 1.05 1.10
C SER A 123 17.83 0.24 -0.17
N SER A 124 19.07 -0.19 -0.40
CA SER A 124 19.42 -1.05 -1.54
C SER A 124 18.68 -2.38 -1.51
N GLU A 125 18.44 -2.92 -0.32
CA GLU A 125 17.75 -4.18 -0.10
C GLU A 125 16.30 -4.14 -0.61
N ILE A 126 15.57 -3.08 -0.27
CA ILE A 126 14.19 -2.90 -0.74
C ILE A 126 14.16 -2.60 -2.25
N ARG A 127 15.03 -1.72 -2.76
CA ARG A 127 15.09 -1.35 -4.18
C ARG A 127 15.48 -2.49 -5.11
N GLU A 128 16.13 -3.52 -4.58
CA GLU A 128 16.67 -4.63 -5.38
C GLU A 128 15.59 -5.35 -6.20
N TYR A 129 14.31 -5.38 -5.75
CA TYR A 129 13.23 -5.99 -6.53
C TYR A 129 13.02 -5.25 -7.86
N ASP A 130 12.96 -3.92 -7.82
CA ASP A 130 12.77 -3.06 -8.99
C ASP A 130 14.02 -3.11 -9.89
N ARG A 131 15.22 -2.98 -9.31
CA ARG A 131 16.49 -3.06 -10.01
C ARG A 131 16.65 -4.37 -10.82
N LYS A 132 16.27 -5.51 -10.26
CA LYS A 132 16.30 -6.80 -10.96
C LYS A 132 15.34 -6.85 -12.14
N ARG A 133 14.17 -6.25 -12.02
CA ARG A 133 13.18 -6.18 -13.10
C ARG A 133 13.63 -5.28 -14.24
N TRP A 134 14.39 -4.25 -13.95
CA TRP A 134 14.96 -3.31 -14.92
C TRP A 134 16.43 -3.62 -15.27
N TRP A 135 16.77 -4.92 -15.39
CA TRP A 135 18.06 -5.43 -15.86
C TRP A 135 19.28 -4.91 -15.11
N GLY A 136 19.12 -4.56 -13.85
CA GLY A 136 20.18 -4.07 -12.99
C GLY A 136 20.25 -2.55 -12.89
N GLU A 137 19.37 -1.81 -13.56
CA GLU A 137 19.25 -0.35 -13.46
C GLU A 137 18.60 0.04 -12.14
N ASP A 138 19.22 0.96 -11.41
CA ASP A 138 18.68 1.49 -10.14
C ASP A 138 17.80 2.69 -10.40
N ALA A 139 16.58 2.65 -9.88
CA ALA A 139 15.57 3.70 -10.08
C ALA A 139 16.03 5.10 -9.66
N LEU A 140 16.82 5.22 -8.59
CA LEU A 140 17.28 6.52 -8.08
C LEU A 140 18.53 7.04 -8.79
N GLU A 141 19.31 6.15 -9.43
CA GLU A 141 20.50 6.51 -10.19
C GLU A 141 20.18 6.82 -11.66
N SER A 142 18.99 6.46 -12.13
CA SER A 142 18.56 6.59 -13.53
C SER A 142 17.39 7.57 -13.73
N LEU A 143 17.24 8.57 -12.87
CA LEU A 143 16.14 9.54 -12.98
C LEU A 143 16.13 10.30 -14.32
N ASP A 144 17.28 10.53 -14.93
CA ASP A 144 17.41 11.17 -16.24
C ASP A 144 17.14 10.20 -17.42
N GLY A 145 17.11 8.90 -17.17
CA GLY A 145 16.85 7.85 -18.18
C GLY A 145 15.36 7.72 -18.52
N ASP A 146 15.07 6.81 -19.48
CA ASP A 146 13.72 6.65 -20.05
C ASP A 146 12.94 5.45 -19.52
N HIS A 147 13.58 4.56 -18.77
CA HIS A 147 12.91 3.42 -18.16
C HIS A 147 11.91 3.86 -17.09
N SER A 148 10.77 3.19 -17.01
CA SER A 148 9.63 3.64 -16.21
C SER A 148 9.91 3.73 -14.71
N HIS A 149 10.32 2.62 -14.09
CA HIS A 149 10.44 2.46 -12.64
C HIS A 149 9.23 2.98 -11.85
N VAL A 150 8.05 3.04 -12.47
CA VAL A 150 6.86 3.68 -11.88
C VAL A 150 6.44 3.01 -10.58
N SER A 151 6.55 1.69 -10.48
CA SER A 151 6.21 0.94 -9.27
C SER A 151 6.97 1.44 -8.05
N TYR A 152 8.27 1.70 -8.18
CA TYR A 152 9.10 2.17 -7.07
C TYR A 152 9.02 3.69 -6.88
N LEU A 153 9.20 4.47 -7.96
CA LEU A 153 9.30 5.92 -7.89
C LEU A 153 8.01 6.58 -7.43
N SER A 154 6.84 6.07 -7.87
CA SER A 154 5.55 6.60 -7.47
C SER A 154 5.30 6.45 -5.96
N ILE A 155 5.60 5.28 -5.43
CA ILE A 155 5.44 4.97 -4.01
C ILE A 155 6.38 5.84 -3.15
N LEU A 156 7.64 5.96 -3.54
CA LEU A 156 8.61 6.78 -2.80
C LEU A 156 8.21 8.27 -2.83
N ALA A 157 7.78 8.78 -3.99
CA ALA A 157 7.28 10.15 -4.11
C ALA A 157 6.04 10.38 -3.24
N TRP A 158 5.09 9.44 -3.23
CA TRP A 158 3.92 9.52 -2.34
C TRP A 158 4.34 9.60 -0.86
N MET A 159 5.25 8.74 -0.40
CA MET A 159 5.74 8.77 0.98
C MET A 159 6.43 10.10 1.33
N MET A 160 7.16 10.70 0.38
CA MET A 160 7.76 12.03 0.57
C MET A 160 6.70 13.13 0.66
N GLY A 161 5.61 13.02 -0.11
CA GLY A 161 4.43 13.88 0.03
C GLY A 161 3.81 13.77 1.44
N GLU A 162 3.59 12.55 1.94
CA GLU A 162 3.10 12.32 3.31
C GLU A 162 4.02 12.94 4.38
N TYR A 163 5.34 12.84 4.19
CA TYR A 163 6.32 13.48 5.07
C TYR A 163 6.17 15.02 5.09
N LYS A 164 6.00 15.64 3.93
CA LYS A 164 5.78 17.10 3.82
C LYS A 164 4.44 17.51 4.43
N GLU A 165 3.39 16.75 4.24
CA GLU A 165 2.07 17.00 4.83
C GLU A 165 2.11 16.98 6.37
N LEU A 166 2.92 16.11 6.93
CA LEU A 166 3.20 16.10 8.37
C LEU A 166 4.06 17.28 8.85
N GLY A 167 4.51 18.16 7.95
CA GLY A 167 5.37 19.30 8.27
C GLY A 167 6.85 18.93 8.40
N GLY A 168 7.26 17.88 7.68
CA GLY A 168 8.67 17.51 7.55
C GLY A 168 9.51 18.64 6.96
N ASP A 169 10.80 18.67 7.35
CA ASP A 169 11.76 19.65 6.86
C ASP A 169 12.08 19.47 5.36
N ASN A 170 13.10 20.13 4.87
CA ASN A 170 13.50 20.08 3.46
C ASN A 170 14.44 18.91 3.10
N LYS A 171 14.60 17.94 3.97
CA LYS A 171 15.51 16.78 3.81
C LYS A 171 15.31 16.04 2.48
N TYR A 172 14.08 15.91 2.03
CA TYR A 172 13.72 15.17 0.83
C TYR A 172 13.33 16.05 -0.36
N ASP A 173 13.27 17.37 -0.22
CA ASP A 173 12.68 18.26 -1.23
C ASP A 173 13.35 18.13 -2.61
N ASP A 174 14.67 18.09 -2.67
CA ASP A 174 15.41 17.92 -3.93
C ASP A 174 15.09 16.59 -4.61
N LEU A 175 15.12 15.48 -3.87
CA LEU A 175 14.83 14.15 -4.41
C LEU A 175 13.35 14.02 -4.80
N TYR A 176 12.44 14.52 -3.97
CA TYR A 176 11.00 14.54 -4.25
C TYR A 176 10.70 15.29 -5.56
N GLY A 177 11.28 16.49 -5.71
CA GLY A 177 11.15 17.29 -6.92
C GLY A 177 11.71 16.58 -8.16
N LYS A 178 12.88 15.93 -8.06
CA LYS A 178 13.48 15.16 -9.15
C LYS A 178 12.60 13.97 -9.55
N ILE A 179 12.09 13.19 -8.60
CA ILE A 179 11.22 12.05 -8.88
C ILE A 179 9.93 12.51 -9.56
N CYS A 180 9.26 13.54 -9.03
CA CYS A 180 8.04 14.06 -9.63
C CYS A 180 8.29 14.65 -11.03
N CYS A 181 9.42 15.32 -11.26
CA CYS A 181 9.82 15.77 -12.59
C CYS A 181 10.00 14.60 -13.56
N THR A 182 10.67 13.56 -13.12
CA THR A 182 10.92 12.33 -13.89
C THR A 182 9.61 11.63 -14.26
N LEU A 183 8.74 11.39 -13.26
CA LEU A 183 7.43 10.77 -13.50
C LEU A 183 6.61 11.58 -14.49
N ASN A 184 6.52 12.91 -14.29
CA ASN A 184 5.79 13.78 -15.21
C ASN A 184 6.35 13.74 -16.64
N ARG A 185 7.68 13.84 -16.82
CA ARG A 185 8.33 13.76 -18.12
C ARG A 185 8.01 12.44 -18.81
N ARG A 186 8.30 11.31 -18.12
CA ARG A 186 8.04 9.97 -18.67
C ARG A 186 6.57 9.76 -19.03
N MET A 187 5.63 10.25 -18.21
CA MET A 187 4.20 10.18 -18.52
C MET A 187 3.83 10.98 -19.76
N LEU A 188 4.40 12.17 -19.94
CA LEU A 188 4.15 13.00 -21.13
C LEU A 188 4.73 12.39 -22.40
N ASP A 189 5.85 11.69 -22.31
CA ASP A 189 6.51 11.01 -23.42
C ASP A 189 5.86 9.65 -23.76
N ALA A 190 5.09 9.08 -22.82
CA ALA A 190 4.43 7.79 -22.98
C ALA A 190 3.09 7.92 -23.71
N GLU A 191 2.76 6.90 -24.51
CA GLU A 191 1.43 6.80 -25.11
C GLU A 191 0.35 6.69 -24.02
N ALA A 192 -0.73 7.42 -24.17
CA ALA A 192 -1.84 7.49 -23.22
C ALA A 192 -1.46 7.92 -21.78
N LEU A 193 -0.31 8.57 -21.58
CA LEU A 193 0.20 9.03 -20.26
C LEU A 193 0.47 7.88 -19.25
N ASN A 194 0.66 6.65 -19.71
CA ASN A 194 0.84 5.49 -18.85
C ASN A 194 2.24 4.90 -18.98
N LEU A 195 2.76 4.47 -17.85
CA LEU A 195 4.08 3.88 -17.71
C LEU A 195 3.96 2.39 -17.38
N PRO A 196 4.72 1.50 -18.04
CA PRO A 196 4.74 0.08 -17.68
C PRO A 196 5.36 -0.11 -16.29
N THR A 197 4.74 -0.97 -15.48
CA THR A 197 5.29 -1.35 -14.18
C THR A 197 6.65 -2.00 -14.33
N TYR A 198 6.77 -2.92 -15.29
CA TYR A 198 8.00 -3.62 -15.64
C TYR A 198 8.16 -3.76 -17.16
N PRO A 199 9.39 -4.06 -17.64
CA PRO A 199 9.65 -4.23 -19.07
C PRO A 199 8.79 -5.34 -19.68
N ASN A 200 8.18 -5.05 -20.83
CA ASN A 200 7.36 -5.99 -21.60
C ASN A 200 6.10 -6.51 -20.86
N GLU A 201 5.70 -5.88 -19.80
CA GLU A 201 4.44 -6.19 -19.11
C GLU A 201 3.36 -5.16 -19.48
N PRO A 202 2.07 -5.53 -19.34
CA PRO A 202 0.97 -4.58 -19.44
C PRO A 202 1.11 -3.47 -18.40
N ILE A 203 0.49 -2.33 -18.69
CA ILE A 203 0.41 -1.23 -17.74
C ILE A 203 -0.51 -1.63 -16.60
N TYR A 204 0.01 -1.61 -15.38
CA TYR A 204 -0.77 -1.86 -14.18
C TYR A 204 -1.33 -0.55 -13.64
N VAL A 205 -2.63 -0.35 -13.82
CA VAL A 205 -3.33 0.91 -13.48
C VAL A 205 -3.16 1.34 -12.01
N PRO A 206 -3.11 0.45 -11.00
CA PRO A 206 -2.85 0.86 -9.63
C PRO A 206 -1.51 1.60 -9.44
N ASP A 207 -0.43 1.22 -10.12
CA ASP A 207 0.84 1.95 -10.03
C ASP A 207 0.72 3.36 -10.61
N MET A 208 -0.04 3.49 -11.70
CA MET A 208 -0.33 4.79 -12.29
C MET A 208 -1.19 5.67 -11.38
N LEU A 209 -2.15 5.08 -10.65
CA LEU A 209 -2.92 5.82 -9.64
C LEU A 209 -2.01 6.41 -8.57
N VAL A 210 -1.04 5.62 -8.07
CA VAL A 210 -0.07 6.12 -7.07
C VAL A 210 0.80 7.23 -7.66
N ALA A 211 1.24 7.11 -8.92
CA ALA A 211 2.00 8.17 -9.59
C ALA A 211 1.20 9.47 -9.71
N VAL A 212 -0.08 9.37 -10.08
CA VAL A 212 -0.99 10.53 -10.18
C VAL A 212 -1.25 11.16 -8.81
N VAL A 213 -1.44 10.35 -7.75
CA VAL A 213 -1.57 10.84 -6.37
C VAL A 213 -0.30 11.58 -5.94
N ALA A 214 0.89 11.01 -6.20
CA ALA A 214 2.16 11.63 -5.86
C ALA A 214 2.35 12.98 -6.58
N LEU A 215 2.01 13.06 -7.88
CA LEU A 215 2.06 14.31 -8.64
C LEU A 215 1.01 15.32 -8.15
N SER A 216 -0.18 14.88 -7.75
CA SER A 216 -1.21 15.76 -7.18
C SER A 216 -0.76 16.37 -5.86
N HIS A 217 -0.22 15.56 -4.94
CA HIS A 217 0.38 16.07 -3.69
C HIS A 217 1.52 17.05 -3.96
N TYR A 218 2.37 16.75 -4.95
CA TYR A 218 3.45 17.66 -5.32
C TYR A 218 2.90 18.98 -5.85
N ALA A 219 1.84 18.93 -6.67
CA ALA A 219 1.18 20.12 -7.22
C ALA A 219 0.60 21.01 -6.11
N GLU A 220 -0.06 20.43 -5.12
CA GLU A 220 -0.61 21.16 -3.96
C GLU A 220 0.46 21.91 -3.17
N LEU A 221 1.67 21.36 -3.09
CA LEU A 221 2.80 21.93 -2.36
C LEU A 221 3.65 22.90 -3.20
N ASN A 222 3.48 22.93 -4.53
CA ASN A 222 4.36 23.62 -5.47
C ASN A 222 3.58 24.37 -6.57
N ASP A 223 2.65 25.23 -6.18
CA ASP A 223 1.91 26.18 -7.05
C ASP A 223 1.25 25.53 -8.28
N GLY A 224 0.71 24.32 -8.12
CA GLY A 224 0.02 23.59 -9.20
C GLY A 224 0.95 22.94 -10.22
N ARG A 225 2.23 22.83 -9.95
CA ARG A 225 3.19 22.18 -10.84
C ARG A 225 2.78 20.74 -11.13
N TYR A 226 2.68 20.38 -12.42
CA TYR A 226 2.22 19.07 -12.94
C TYR A 226 0.71 18.80 -12.83
N GLN A 227 -0.10 19.74 -12.37
CA GLN A 227 -1.55 19.56 -12.26
C GLN A 227 -2.22 19.26 -13.62
N ASP A 228 -1.69 19.81 -14.71
CA ASP A 228 -2.21 19.51 -16.06
C ASP A 228 -2.06 18.02 -16.42
N THR A 229 -0.91 17.42 -16.14
CA THR A 229 -0.69 15.98 -16.37
C THR A 229 -1.65 15.14 -15.52
N VAL A 230 -1.83 15.48 -14.26
CA VAL A 230 -2.80 14.83 -13.35
C VAL A 230 -4.21 14.92 -13.94
N ASN A 231 -4.67 16.10 -14.31
CA ASN A 231 -6.01 16.30 -14.86
C ASN A 231 -6.23 15.51 -16.15
N ARG A 232 -5.28 15.53 -17.07
CA ARG A 232 -5.33 14.80 -18.34
C ARG A 232 -5.40 13.30 -18.12
N TRP A 233 -4.63 12.76 -17.17
CA TRP A 233 -4.69 11.34 -16.84
C TRP A 233 -6.04 10.96 -16.23
N ILE A 234 -6.56 11.77 -15.29
CA ILE A 234 -7.87 11.54 -14.65
C ILE A 234 -9.00 11.54 -15.68
N GLU A 235 -8.98 12.48 -16.62
CA GLU A 235 -10.01 12.53 -17.68
C GLU A 235 -9.93 11.28 -18.58
N LYS A 236 -8.74 10.83 -18.97
CA LYS A 236 -8.59 9.56 -19.70
C LYS A 236 -9.09 8.37 -18.89
N ALA A 237 -8.76 8.30 -17.60
CA ALA A 237 -9.23 7.23 -16.73
C ALA A 237 -10.75 7.14 -16.66
N LYS A 238 -11.43 8.29 -16.56
CA LYS A 238 -12.90 8.35 -16.53
C LYS A 238 -13.55 7.99 -17.85
N THR A 239 -12.92 8.33 -18.98
CA THR A 239 -13.51 8.10 -20.30
C THR A 239 -13.18 6.74 -20.88
N ASP A 240 -11.93 6.28 -20.70
CA ASP A 240 -11.39 5.18 -21.47
C ASP A 240 -11.19 3.89 -20.64
N TRP A 241 -11.02 4.00 -19.30
CA TRP A 241 -10.54 2.87 -18.48
C TRP A 241 -11.51 2.41 -17.38
N LEU A 242 -12.76 2.83 -17.45
CA LEU A 242 -13.79 2.29 -16.57
C LEU A 242 -14.40 1.02 -17.18
N ASP A 243 -14.54 -0.02 -16.39
CA ASP A 243 -15.32 -1.20 -16.76
C ASP A 243 -16.80 -0.83 -16.88
N ALA A 244 -17.38 -1.07 -18.04
CA ALA A 244 -18.75 -0.64 -18.34
C ALA A 244 -19.83 -1.28 -17.44
N LYS A 245 -19.52 -2.42 -16.79
CA LYS A 245 -20.48 -3.14 -15.93
C LYS A 245 -20.41 -2.70 -14.48
N THR A 246 -19.22 -2.42 -14.00
CA THR A 246 -18.96 -2.13 -12.58
C THR A 246 -18.71 -0.66 -12.29
N GLY A 247 -18.33 0.13 -13.31
CA GLY A 247 -17.88 1.51 -13.13
C GLY A 247 -16.54 1.65 -12.42
N LEU A 248 -15.81 0.56 -12.19
CA LEU A 248 -14.48 0.58 -11.59
C LEU A 248 -13.40 0.68 -12.67
N LEU A 249 -12.24 1.22 -12.30
CA LEU A 249 -11.07 1.20 -13.17
C LEU A 249 -10.65 -0.24 -13.46
N VAL A 250 -10.22 -0.49 -14.70
CA VAL A 250 -9.62 -1.77 -15.07
C VAL A 250 -8.25 -1.96 -14.41
N SER A 251 -7.82 -3.22 -14.24
CA SER A 251 -6.52 -3.51 -13.61
C SER A 251 -5.34 -3.28 -14.55
N PHE A 252 -5.53 -3.58 -15.84
CA PHE A 252 -4.46 -3.58 -16.83
C PHE A 252 -4.87 -2.90 -18.13
N LEU A 253 -3.90 -2.22 -18.74
CA LEU A 253 -3.98 -1.68 -20.08
C LEU A 253 -2.85 -2.26 -20.92
N ASP A 254 -3.02 -2.31 -22.24
CA ASP A 254 -1.90 -2.55 -23.13
C ASP A 254 -1.02 -1.29 -23.29
N ASN A 255 0.06 -1.39 -24.02
CA ASN A 255 1.00 -0.29 -24.22
C ASN A 255 0.41 0.89 -25.02
N THR A 256 -0.73 0.71 -25.68
CA THR A 256 -1.44 1.80 -26.36
C THR A 256 -2.47 2.50 -25.45
N GLY A 257 -2.64 2.01 -24.23
CA GLY A 257 -3.62 2.51 -23.28
C GLY A 257 -5.03 1.94 -23.50
N ALA A 258 -5.18 0.89 -24.33
CA ALA A 258 -6.45 0.18 -24.49
C ALA A 258 -6.65 -0.84 -23.37
N GLN A 259 -7.91 -1.07 -22.99
CA GLN A 259 -8.24 -2.09 -22.00
C GLN A 259 -7.92 -3.49 -22.53
N GLN A 260 -7.32 -4.33 -21.70
CA GLN A 260 -7.11 -5.73 -22.05
C GLN A 260 -8.41 -6.51 -22.03
N ILE A 261 -8.64 -7.33 -23.06
CA ILE A 261 -9.83 -8.19 -23.16
C ILE A 261 -9.79 -9.24 -22.04
N GLY A 262 -10.88 -9.34 -21.31
CA GLY A 262 -11.03 -10.30 -20.20
C GLY A 262 -10.41 -9.85 -18.88
N ASP A 263 -9.95 -8.61 -18.81
CA ASP A 263 -9.45 -8.04 -17.57
C ASP A 263 -10.56 -7.85 -16.53
N MET A 264 -10.18 -7.90 -15.28
CA MET A 264 -11.09 -7.62 -14.16
C MET A 264 -10.83 -6.22 -13.61
N PRO A 265 -11.90 -5.51 -13.18
CA PRO A 265 -11.73 -4.23 -12.51
C PRO A 265 -10.80 -4.33 -11.31
N VAL A 266 -10.06 -3.26 -11.05
CA VAL A 266 -9.21 -3.16 -9.85
C VAL A 266 -10.08 -3.29 -8.60
N LYS A 267 -9.77 -4.25 -7.76
CA LYS A 267 -10.42 -4.44 -6.46
C LYS A 267 -9.43 -4.10 -5.36
N GLY A 268 -9.78 -3.16 -4.51
CA GLY A 268 -8.97 -2.84 -3.36
C GLY A 268 -8.84 -1.36 -3.07
N SER A 269 -7.92 -1.02 -2.18
CA SER A 269 -7.75 0.33 -1.63
C SER A 269 -7.36 1.40 -2.66
N TYR A 270 -6.89 1.02 -3.84
CA TYR A 270 -6.48 1.96 -4.88
C TYR A 270 -7.62 2.37 -5.83
N SER A 271 -8.73 1.64 -5.86
CA SER A 271 -9.85 1.89 -6.78
C SER A 271 -11.10 2.45 -6.11
N ALA A 272 -11.03 2.67 -4.80
CA ALA A 272 -12.16 3.15 -4.01
C ALA A 272 -12.20 4.67 -3.85
#